data_fcb543209d05f5e1e9159df2a1bc9032
#
_entry.id   fcb543209d05f5e1e9159df2a1bc9032
#
_cell.length_a   1.000
_cell.length_b   1.000
_cell.length_c   1.000
_cell.angle_alpha   90.00
_cell.angle_beta   90.00
_cell.angle_gamma   90.00
#
_symmetry.space_group_name_H-M   'P 1'
#
loop_
_entity.id
_entity.type
_entity.pdbx_description
1 polymer ?
#
loop_
_entity_poly.entity_id
_entity_poly.type
_entity_poly.pdbx_seq_one_letter_code
_entity_poly.pdbx_strand_id
1 'polypeptide(L)'
;MIALMKRILSVSGPYQGRIKLAFVFAFLKAMLSKAPIGLSFLALSAFLQGTMTARLCLWLAVGTVGCVLLECLCQNIADRLQAAAGYMVFADLRMELGRHLRRLPMGYFTEGNIGKISSVLSTDMVFIEENCMHDIANMMSYTFAQAILVLWLAFLNPWLGLAALVVVGIIWQLGRASLGSTLAHSDIRQEQSEALTRAVLDYVEGIGIAKTFNLLGERSEQLTENFARSRKVSIEFEESQAPWMRALYLVCGLGSVLIIPLSLWLYGRGQLSITFLLGVLLFVFDLFGPIKALYSQATRLTVMNACMDRIEAVLAQPELPDRGRETLPKAGGAPEVEFRNVTFAYGEKEVLHDVSFTLEKNRMLALVGPSGGGKSTVVNLLSRFWDVKQGQVLVRGRDIRDIPLSDLMDQISMVFQRVYLFQDTVYNNIAMGRTDATREEVYEAARKARCYDFIMELPDGFD
;
A
#
# COMPACT_ATOMS: atom_id res chain seq x y z
N MET A 1 -7.04 -11.59 8.47
CA MET A 1 -6.02 -11.30 9.50
C MET A 1 -4.79 -12.20 9.37
N ILE A 2 -4.86 -13.51 9.66
CA ILE A 2 -3.68 -14.41 9.62
C ILE A 2 -3.00 -14.41 8.24
N ALA A 3 -3.76 -14.40 7.16
CA ALA A 3 -3.23 -14.34 5.80
C ALA A 3 -2.45 -13.03 5.54
N LEU A 4 -3.01 -11.88 5.90
CA LEU A 4 -2.34 -10.59 5.78
C LEU A 4 -1.07 -10.54 6.63
N MET A 5 -1.13 -11.02 7.87
CA MET A 5 0.03 -11.08 8.76
C MET A 5 1.15 -11.97 8.17
N LYS A 6 0.80 -13.12 7.60
CA LYS A 6 1.78 -13.99 6.92
C LYS A 6 2.39 -13.29 5.70
N ARG A 7 1.57 -12.59 4.91
CA ARG A 7 2.00 -11.83 3.74
C ARG A 7 2.97 -10.69 4.11
N ILE A 8 2.64 -9.93 5.15
CA ILE A 8 3.53 -8.87 5.64
C ILE A 8 4.82 -9.45 6.20
N LEU A 9 4.75 -10.55 6.97
CA LEU A 9 5.94 -11.23 7.46
C LEU A 9 6.80 -11.76 6.31
N SER A 10 6.22 -12.25 5.20
CA SER A 10 7.01 -12.71 4.04
C SER A 10 7.77 -11.56 3.36
N VAL A 11 7.15 -10.38 3.25
CA VAL A 11 7.79 -9.17 2.70
C VAL A 11 8.81 -8.56 3.67
N SER A 12 8.66 -8.82 4.99
CA SER A 12 9.52 -8.21 6.02
C SER A 12 10.95 -8.73 6.09
N GLY A 13 11.30 -9.81 5.38
CA GLY A 13 12.66 -10.31 5.26
C GLY A 13 13.46 -10.31 6.58
N PRO A 14 14.56 -9.54 6.67
CA PRO A 14 15.44 -9.51 7.85
C PRO A 14 14.79 -8.90 9.10
N TYR A 15 13.67 -8.15 8.95
CA TYR A 15 13.01 -7.45 10.06
C TYR A 15 11.97 -8.31 10.80
N GLN A 16 11.72 -9.56 10.36
CA GLN A 16 10.75 -10.47 10.99
C GLN A 16 10.98 -10.67 12.49
N GLY A 17 12.26 -10.72 12.91
CA GLY A 17 12.64 -10.90 14.32
C GLY A 17 12.10 -9.76 15.22
N ARG A 18 12.18 -8.51 14.76
CA ARG A 18 11.68 -7.33 15.49
C ARG A 18 10.16 -7.37 15.59
N ILE A 19 9.46 -7.76 14.51
CA ILE A 19 7.99 -7.86 14.50
C ILE A 19 7.52 -8.97 15.45
N LYS A 20 8.18 -10.13 15.44
CA LYS A 20 7.87 -11.23 16.37
C LYS A 20 8.09 -10.83 17.83
N LEU A 21 9.17 -10.10 18.10
CA LEU A 21 9.44 -9.59 19.44
C LEU A 21 8.39 -8.57 19.88
N ALA A 22 7.93 -7.71 18.97
CA ALA A 22 6.84 -6.77 19.23
C ALA A 22 5.53 -7.48 19.61
N PHE A 23 5.23 -8.65 19.01
CA PHE A 23 4.06 -9.45 19.41
C PHE A 23 4.18 -10.00 20.83
N VAL A 24 5.38 -10.34 21.30
CA VAL A 24 5.61 -10.74 22.69
C VAL A 24 5.28 -9.59 23.64
N PHE A 25 5.74 -8.36 23.31
CA PHE A 25 5.41 -7.18 24.12
C PHE A 25 3.92 -6.81 24.03
N ALA A 26 3.26 -7.02 22.90
CA ALA A 26 1.82 -6.86 22.75
C ALA A 26 1.04 -7.85 23.64
N PHE A 27 1.51 -9.09 23.76
CA PHE A 27 0.95 -10.07 24.68
C PHE A 27 1.15 -9.65 26.14
N LEU A 28 2.35 -9.26 26.53
CA LEU A 28 2.64 -8.76 27.89
C LEU A 28 1.79 -7.53 28.22
N LYS A 29 1.65 -6.59 27.28
CA LYS A 29 0.73 -5.45 27.42
C LYS A 29 -0.71 -5.94 27.67
N ALA A 30 -1.20 -6.88 26.86
CA ALA A 30 -2.56 -7.40 27.01
C ALA A 30 -2.79 -8.04 28.39
N MET A 31 -1.81 -8.75 28.92
CA MET A 31 -1.85 -9.27 30.30
C MET A 31 -1.89 -8.13 31.33
N LEU A 32 -0.99 -7.17 31.21
CA LEU A 32 -0.87 -6.06 32.17
C LEU A 32 -2.11 -5.16 32.16
N SER A 33 -2.72 -4.93 31.00
CA SER A 33 -3.94 -4.12 30.88
C SER A 33 -5.16 -4.78 31.57
N LYS A 34 -5.15 -6.10 31.72
CA LYS A 34 -6.21 -6.85 32.42
C LYS A 34 -5.85 -7.19 33.87
N ALA A 35 -4.61 -6.99 34.30
CA ALA A 35 -4.18 -7.24 35.66
C ALA A 35 -4.92 -6.37 36.72
N PRO A 36 -5.30 -5.10 36.47
CA PRO A 36 -6.11 -4.30 37.39
C PRO A 36 -7.46 -4.94 37.73
N ILE A 37 -8.08 -5.71 36.79
CA ILE A 37 -9.31 -6.46 37.04
C ILE A 37 -9.05 -7.51 38.13
N GLY A 38 -7.94 -8.25 38.01
CA GLY A 38 -7.55 -9.25 39.01
C GLY A 38 -7.26 -8.61 40.38
N LEU A 39 -6.58 -7.46 40.40
CA LEU A 39 -6.30 -6.71 41.65
C LEU A 39 -7.58 -6.17 42.27
N SER A 40 -8.52 -5.66 41.48
CA SER A 40 -9.85 -5.22 41.96
C SER A 40 -10.64 -6.40 42.56
N PHE A 41 -10.48 -7.58 41.96
CA PHE A 41 -11.07 -8.80 42.46
C PHE A 41 -10.48 -9.21 43.81
N LEU A 42 -9.15 -9.10 43.99
CA LEU A 42 -8.49 -9.33 45.29
C LEU A 42 -8.96 -8.33 46.35
N ALA A 43 -9.11 -7.06 45.98
CA ALA A 43 -9.64 -6.02 46.86
C ALA A 43 -11.05 -6.36 47.32
N LEU A 44 -11.92 -6.74 46.38
CA LEU A 44 -13.31 -7.15 46.68
C LEU A 44 -13.37 -8.38 47.59
N SER A 45 -12.52 -9.37 47.34
CA SER A 45 -12.40 -10.56 48.19
C SER A 45 -12.01 -10.21 49.63
N ALA A 46 -10.97 -9.41 49.80
CA ALA A 46 -10.50 -8.99 51.12
C ALA A 46 -11.52 -8.12 51.86
N PHE A 47 -12.26 -7.29 51.12
CA PHE A 47 -13.35 -6.49 51.71
C PHE A 47 -14.49 -7.38 52.24
N LEU A 48 -14.99 -8.34 51.48
CA LEU A 48 -16.05 -9.22 51.82
C LEU A 48 -15.68 -10.18 52.99
N GLN A 49 -14.40 -10.53 53.07
CA GLN A 49 -13.87 -11.36 54.18
C GLN A 49 -13.52 -10.58 55.42
N GLY A 50 -13.66 -9.26 55.40
CA GLY A 50 -13.28 -8.41 56.54
C GLY A 50 -11.77 -8.35 56.83
N THR A 51 -10.94 -8.79 55.89
CA THR A 51 -9.45 -8.83 55.99
C THR A 51 -8.78 -7.63 55.42
N MET A 52 -9.54 -6.59 55.02
CA MET A 52 -9.00 -5.36 54.44
C MET A 52 -8.20 -4.58 55.47
N THR A 53 -6.92 -4.36 55.16
CA THR A 53 -6.01 -3.55 55.97
C THR A 53 -5.45 -2.38 55.17
N ALA A 54 -5.06 -1.28 55.83
CA ALA A 54 -4.43 -0.14 55.19
C ALA A 54 -3.18 -0.56 54.35
N ARG A 55 -2.41 -1.54 54.89
CA ARG A 55 -1.25 -2.09 54.18
C ARG A 55 -1.65 -2.81 52.89
N LEU A 56 -2.72 -3.58 52.90
CA LEU A 56 -3.23 -4.27 51.72
C LEU A 56 -3.74 -3.28 50.67
N CYS A 57 -4.48 -2.24 51.12
CA CYS A 57 -4.91 -1.15 50.22
C CYS A 57 -3.72 -0.48 49.52
N LEU A 58 -2.64 -0.19 50.27
CA LEU A 58 -1.44 0.39 49.72
C LEU A 58 -0.77 -0.53 48.68
N TRP A 59 -0.65 -1.83 49.01
CA TRP A 59 -0.08 -2.81 48.04
C TRP A 59 -0.92 -2.97 46.77
N LEU A 60 -2.24 -2.97 46.87
CA LEU A 60 -3.15 -3.03 45.71
C LEU A 60 -3.03 -1.75 44.86
N ALA A 61 -2.97 -0.58 45.49
CA ALA A 61 -2.78 0.69 44.81
C ALA A 61 -1.40 0.75 44.08
N VAL A 62 -0.32 0.39 44.78
CA VAL A 62 1.03 0.33 44.17
C VAL A 62 1.08 -0.71 43.05
N GLY A 63 0.47 -1.88 43.26
CA GLY A 63 0.40 -2.92 42.25
C GLY A 63 -0.35 -2.45 40.98
N THR A 64 -1.47 -1.75 41.15
CA THR A 64 -2.24 -1.19 40.03
C THR A 64 -1.43 -0.15 39.25
N VAL A 65 -0.80 0.79 39.96
CA VAL A 65 0.10 1.79 39.35
C VAL A 65 1.26 1.10 38.64
N GLY A 66 1.87 0.10 39.27
CA GLY A 66 2.95 -0.70 38.69
C GLY A 66 2.52 -1.40 37.39
N CYS A 67 1.33 -1.99 37.36
CA CYS A 67 0.78 -2.61 36.13
C CYS A 67 0.61 -1.59 35.01
N VAL A 68 0.06 -0.41 35.31
CA VAL A 68 -0.14 0.66 34.32
C VAL A 68 1.21 1.17 33.79
N LEU A 69 2.20 1.38 34.65
CA LEU A 69 3.53 1.82 34.22
C LEU A 69 4.24 0.77 33.35
N LEU A 70 4.14 -0.50 33.72
CA LEU A 70 4.69 -1.61 32.93
C LEU A 70 3.94 -1.79 31.61
N GLU A 71 2.62 -1.59 31.60
CA GLU A 71 1.81 -1.58 30.36
C GLU A 71 2.30 -0.49 29.40
N CYS A 72 2.46 0.73 29.90
CA CYS A 72 2.99 1.86 29.11
C CYS A 72 4.40 1.57 28.60
N LEU A 73 5.26 0.94 29.40
CA LEU A 73 6.60 0.53 28.97
C LEU A 73 6.55 -0.54 27.85
N CYS A 74 5.74 -1.57 28.03
CA CYS A 74 5.56 -2.62 27.02
C CYS A 74 5.00 -2.03 25.72
N GLN A 75 4.02 -1.12 25.81
CA GLN A 75 3.48 -0.40 24.65
C GLN A 75 4.59 0.38 23.92
N ASN A 76 5.35 1.18 24.64
CA ASN A 76 6.43 1.99 24.03
C ASN A 76 7.47 1.11 23.32
N ILE A 77 7.86 -0.02 23.93
CA ILE A 77 8.79 -0.97 23.32
C ILE A 77 8.18 -1.59 22.07
N ALA A 78 6.92 -2.05 22.14
CA ALA A 78 6.23 -2.63 21.02
C ALA A 78 6.11 -1.65 19.84
N ASP A 79 5.70 -0.40 20.11
CA ASP A 79 5.55 0.65 19.11
C ASP A 79 6.88 1.00 18.44
N ARG A 80 7.96 1.12 19.21
CA ARG A 80 9.30 1.37 18.65
C ARG A 80 9.80 0.23 17.76
N LEU A 81 9.60 -1.01 18.19
CA LEU A 81 10.01 -2.19 17.41
C LEU A 81 9.23 -2.30 16.10
N GLN A 82 7.93 -2.01 16.13
CA GLN A 82 7.05 -2.09 14.97
C GLN A 82 7.24 -0.93 14.02
N ALA A 83 7.26 0.31 14.52
CA ALA A 83 7.49 1.48 13.69
C ALA A 83 8.81 1.39 12.94
N ALA A 84 9.91 1.08 13.67
CA ALA A 84 11.22 0.92 13.05
C ALA A 84 11.24 -0.20 12.00
N ALA A 85 10.61 -1.36 12.28
CA ALA A 85 10.54 -2.45 11.32
C ALA A 85 9.65 -2.07 10.11
N GLY A 86 8.51 -1.42 10.35
CA GLY A 86 7.59 -1.01 9.30
C GLY A 86 8.21 -0.04 8.31
N TYR A 87 8.77 1.05 8.80
CA TYR A 87 9.43 2.04 7.92
C TYR A 87 10.57 1.42 7.10
N MET A 88 11.37 0.52 7.68
CA MET A 88 12.44 -0.16 6.95
C MET A 88 11.90 -1.10 5.87
N VAL A 89 10.88 -1.91 6.19
CA VAL A 89 10.25 -2.82 5.23
C VAL A 89 9.67 -2.07 4.05
N PHE A 90 8.95 -0.98 4.30
CA PHE A 90 8.33 -0.21 3.22
C PHE A 90 9.32 0.66 2.45
N ALA A 91 10.41 1.11 3.09
CA ALA A 91 11.53 1.74 2.37
C ALA A 91 12.19 0.75 1.39
N ASP A 92 12.47 -0.48 1.84
CA ASP A 92 13.03 -1.53 0.98
C ASP A 92 12.07 -1.88 -0.17
N LEU A 93 10.77 -1.98 0.11
CA LEU A 93 9.75 -2.25 -0.90
C LEU A 93 9.63 -1.12 -1.94
N ARG A 94 9.75 0.15 -1.51
CA ARG A 94 9.82 1.31 -2.44
C ARG A 94 11.04 1.24 -3.33
N MET A 95 12.20 0.88 -2.76
CA MET A 95 13.43 0.73 -3.53
C MET A 95 13.34 -0.42 -4.53
N GLU A 96 12.70 -1.52 -4.15
CA GLU A 96 12.46 -2.65 -5.03
C GLU A 96 11.50 -2.27 -6.16
N LEU A 97 10.39 -1.61 -5.83
CA LEU A 97 9.43 -1.12 -6.82
C LEU A 97 10.08 -0.11 -7.79
N GLY A 98 10.89 0.81 -7.28
CA GLY A 98 11.65 1.76 -8.11
C GLY A 98 12.67 1.06 -9.03
N ARG A 99 13.33 0.00 -8.56
CA ARG A 99 14.23 -0.83 -9.38
C ARG A 99 13.46 -1.60 -10.46
N HIS A 100 12.33 -2.17 -10.10
CA HIS A 100 11.46 -2.91 -11.00
C HIS A 100 10.88 -2.00 -12.10
N LEU A 101 10.34 -0.82 -11.74
CA LEU A 101 9.82 0.15 -12.70
C LEU A 101 10.86 0.55 -13.76
N ARG A 102 12.12 0.72 -13.39
CA ARG A 102 13.19 1.06 -14.34
C ARG A 102 13.49 -0.05 -15.34
N ARG A 103 13.08 -1.29 -15.08
CA ARG A 103 13.30 -2.44 -15.95
C ARG A 103 12.06 -2.83 -16.76
N LEU A 104 10.94 -2.18 -16.50
CA LEU A 104 9.72 -2.42 -17.29
C LEU A 104 9.85 -1.84 -18.69
N PRO A 105 9.26 -2.51 -19.72
CA PRO A 105 9.21 -1.96 -21.06
C PRO A 105 8.41 -0.65 -21.08
N MET A 106 8.81 0.29 -21.95
CA MET A 106 8.11 1.59 -22.08
C MET A 106 6.61 1.43 -22.40
N GLY A 107 6.22 0.31 -22.98
CA GLY A 107 4.81 -0.01 -23.25
C GLY A 107 3.94 -0.12 -22.01
N TYR A 108 4.53 -0.33 -20.87
CA TYR A 108 3.81 -0.31 -19.60
C TYR A 108 3.41 1.12 -19.15
N PHE A 109 4.18 2.13 -19.55
CA PHE A 109 3.99 3.53 -19.15
C PHE A 109 3.00 4.26 -20.09
N THR A 110 1.80 3.73 -20.21
CA THR A 110 0.67 4.41 -20.87
C THR A 110 0.01 5.40 -19.91
N GLU A 111 -0.74 6.37 -20.43
CA GLU A 111 -1.42 7.38 -19.61
C GLU A 111 -2.27 6.74 -18.49
N GLY A 112 -2.99 5.66 -18.78
CA GLY A 112 -3.78 4.93 -17.78
C GLY A 112 -2.93 4.25 -16.70
N ASN A 113 -1.79 3.67 -17.08
CA ASN A 113 -0.90 3.00 -16.15
C ASN A 113 -0.06 3.97 -15.32
N ILE A 114 0.33 5.13 -15.86
CA ILE A 114 1.05 6.18 -15.11
C ILE A 114 0.24 6.64 -13.91
N GLY A 115 -1.07 6.90 -14.10
CA GLY A 115 -1.96 7.26 -13.00
C GLY A 115 -2.06 6.16 -11.94
N LYS A 116 -2.13 4.88 -12.36
CA LYS A 116 -2.15 3.73 -11.47
C LYS A 116 -0.84 3.57 -10.69
N ILE A 117 0.30 3.69 -11.36
CA ILE A 117 1.64 3.63 -10.73
C ILE A 117 1.78 4.76 -9.70
N SER A 118 1.38 5.97 -10.07
CA SER A 118 1.41 7.14 -9.18
C SER A 118 0.56 6.88 -7.93
N SER A 119 -0.66 6.35 -8.07
CA SER A 119 -1.52 6.00 -6.94
C SER A 119 -0.89 4.94 -6.03
N VAL A 120 -0.27 3.90 -6.62
CA VAL A 120 0.44 2.86 -5.86
C VAL A 120 1.60 3.46 -5.06
N LEU A 121 2.43 4.30 -5.68
CA LEU A 121 3.61 4.88 -5.03
C LEU A 121 3.28 5.93 -3.97
N SER A 122 2.27 6.77 -4.20
CA SER A 122 1.94 7.91 -3.33
C SER A 122 0.84 7.59 -2.31
N THR A 123 -0.18 6.84 -2.69
CA THR A 123 -1.36 6.61 -1.85
C THR A 123 -1.31 5.25 -1.15
N ASP A 124 -1.16 4.16 -1.91
CA ASP A 124 -1.21 2.81 -1.36
C ASP A 124 -0.02 2.52 -0.44
N MET A 125 1.19 2.88 -0.89
CA MET A 125 2.41 2.70 -0.09
C MET A 125 2.37 3.51 1.20
N VAL A 126 1.94 4.78 1.14
CA VAL A 126 1.83 5.64 2.32
C VAL A 126 0.78 5.09 3.28
N PHE A 127 -0.39 4.70 2.77
CA PHE A 127 -1.45 4.13 3.60
C PHE A 127 -1.00 2.89 4.36
N ILE A 128 -0.29 1.97 3.69
CA ILE A 128 0.22 0.75 4.34
C ILE A 128 1.33 1.09 5.33
N GLU A 129 2.27 1.96 4.96
CA GLU A 129 3.39 2.37 5.81
C GLU A 129 2.91 2.98 7.14
N GLU A 130 1.92 3.86 7.10
CA GLU A 130 1.41 4.55 8.28
C GLU A 130 0.53 3.66 9.16
N ASN A 131 -0.27 2.77 8.57
CA ASN A 131 -1.32 2.07 9.30
C ASN A 131 -0.97 0.61 9.59
N CYS A 132 -0.21 -0.06 8.72
CA CYS A 132 -0.04 -1.51 8.75
C CYS A 132 0.50 -2.03 10.09
N MET A 133 1.62 -1.49 10.55
CA MET A 133 2.28 -2.01 11.75
C MET A 133 1.49 -1.69 13.01
N HIS A 134 0.91 -0.50 13.08
CA HIS A 134 0.07 -0.09 14.20
C HIS A 134 -1.21 -0.94 14.31
N ASP A 135 -1.89 -1.14 13.20
CA ASP A 135 -3.15 -1.91 13.20
C ASP A 135 -2.91 -3.40 13.49
N ILE A 136 -1.83 -3.99 12.95
CA ILE A 136 -1.45 -5.37 13.27
C ILE A 136 -1.16 -5.55 14.75
N ALA A 137 -0.44 -4.60 15.37
CA ALA A 137 -0.15 -4.63 16.80
C ALA A 137 -1.40 -4.58 17.65
N ASN A 138 -2.27 -3.63 17.35
CA ASN A 138 -3.53 -3.49 18.07
C ASN A 138 -4.39 -4.75 17.94
N MET A 139 -4.47 -5.32 16.73
CA MET A 139 -5.22 -6.56 16.51
C MET A 139 -4.66 -7.73 17.30
N MET A 140 -3.34 -7.88 17.36
CA MET A 140 -2.70 -8.89 18.20
C MET A 140 -3.01 -8.66 19.68
N SER A 141 -2.91 -7.41 20.14
CA SER A 141 -3.23 -7.03 21.51
C SER A 141 -4.70 -7.34 21.86
N TYR A 142 -5.65 -6.97 20.99
CA TYR A 142 -7.09 -7.28 21.21
C TYR A 142 -7.38 -8.78 21.18
N THR A 143 -6.72 -9.52 20.29
CA THR A 143 -6.87 -10.99 20.23
C THR A 143 -6.37 -11.63 21.51
N PHE A 144 -5.20 -11.24 22.01
CA PHE A 144 -4.67 -11.73 23.28
C PHE A 144 -5.53 -11.31 24.48
N ALA A 145 -5.97 -10.04 24.52
CA ALA A 145 -6.84 -9.57 25.61
C ALA A 145 -8.16 -10.33 25.66
N GLN A 146 -8.79 -10.59 24.51
CA GLN A 146 -10.01 -11.38 24.44
C GLN A 146 -9.78 -12.83 24.89
N ALA A 147 -8.69 -13.45 24.46
CA ALA A 147 -8.33 -14.80 24.88
C ALA A 147 -8.09 -14.89 26.39
N ILE A 148 -7.36 -13.93 26.96
CA ILE A 148 -7.10 -13.85 28.41
C ILE A 148 -8.41 -13.71 29.19
N LEU A 149 -9.34 -12.87 28.75
CA LEU A 149 -10.65 -12.70 29.42
C LEU A 149 -11.49 -13.97 29.37
N VAL A 150 -11.53 -14.66 28.23
CA VAL A 150 -12.25 -15.93 28.10
C VAL A 150 -11.63 -17.01 28.98
N LEU A 151 -10.29 -17.14 28.97
CA LEU A 151 -9.58 -18.11 29.81
C LEU A 151 -9.77 -17.83 31.31
N TRP A 152 -9.74 -16.54 31.66
CA TRP A 152 -9.99 -16.14 33.05
C TRP A 152 -11.40 -16.51 33.53
N LEU A 153 -12.43 -16.25 32.70
CA LEU A 153 -13.79 -16.70 32.98
C LEU A 153 -13.88 -18.22 33.09
N ALA A 154 -13.24 -18.97 32.21
CA ALA A 154 -13.21 -20.43 32.24
C ALA A 154 -12.50 -20.95 33.49
N PHE A 155 -11.49 -20.27 33.98
CA PHE A 155 -10.82 -20.57 35.24
C PHE A 155 -11.74 -20.33 36.47
N LEU A 156 -12.55 -19.27 36.44
CA LEU A 156 -13.53 -19.00 37.51
C LEU A 156 -14.62 -20.05 37.53
N ASN A 157 -15.22 -20.34 36.37
CA ASN A 157 -16.20 -21.40 36.18
C ASN A 157 -16.25 -21.81 34.71
N PRO A 158 -16.14 -23.12 34.39
CA PRO A 158 -16.14 -23.62 33.01
C PRO A 158 -17.39 -23.24 32.20
N TRP A 159 -18.57 -23.14 32.83
CA TRP A 159 -19.79 -22.75 32.14
C TRP A 159 -19.81 -21.29 31.73
N LEU A 160 -19.23 -20.39 32.54
CA LEU A 160 -19.05 -18.99 32.16
C LEU A 160 -18.05 -18.83 31.01
N GLY A 161 -16.97 -19.59 31.06
CA GLY A 161 -15.98 -19.63 29.96
C GLY A 161 -16.59 -20.15 28.65
N LEU A 162 -17.40 -21.22 28.73
CA LEU A 162 -18.12 -21.77 27.57
C LEU A 162 -19.12 -20.77 26.99
N ALA A 163 -19.88 -20.08 27.82
CA ALA A 163 -20.83 -19.06 27.39
C ALA A 163 -20.10 -17.91 26.65
N ALA A 164 -18.98 -17.42 27.21
CA ALA A 164 -18.18 -16.41 26.57
C ALA A 164 -17.58 -16.87 25.22
N LEU A 165 -17.15 -18.15 25.15
CA LEU A 165 -16.60 -18.76 23.94
C LEU A 165 -17.66 -18.88 22.84
N VAL A 166 -18.90 -19.22 23.18
CA VAL A 166 -20.03 -19.27 22.24
C VAL A 166 -20.31 -17.88 21.68
N VAL A 167 -20.35 -16.85 22.52
CA VAL A 167 -20.52 -15.43 22.05
C VAL A 167 -19.41 -15.01 21.10
N VAL A 168 -18.14 -15.30 21.44
CA VAL A 168 -16.99 -15.03 20.56
C VAL A 168 -17.13 -15.79 19.24
N GLY A 169 -17.57 -17.05 19.27
CA GLY A 169 -17.84 -17.85 18.07
C GLY A 169 -18.93 -17.25 17.17
N ILE A 170 -20.03 -16.75 17.77
CA ILE A 170 -21.09 -16.05 17.02
C ILE A 170 -20.55 -14.77 16.38
N ILE A 171 -19.76 -13.97 17.10
CA ILE A 171 -19.14 -12.75 16.57
C ILE A 171 -18.19 -13.09 15.41
N TRP A 172 -17.42 -14.17 15.53
CA TRP A 172 -16.53 -14.62 14.45
C TRP A 172 -17.31 -15.03 13.19
N GLN A 173 -18.43 -15.75 13.34
CA GLN A 173 -19.33 -16.08 12.22
C GLN A 173 -19.96 -14.83 11.59
N LEU A 174 -20.39 -13.88 12.43
CA LEU A 174 -20.90 -12.59 11.96
C LEU A 174 -19.85 -11.84 11.12
N GLY A 175 -18.59 -11.83 11.57
CA GLY A 175 -17.49 -11.25 10.84
C GLY A 175 -17.22 -11.92 9.48
N ARG A 176 -17.37 -13.26 9.42
CA ARG A 176 -17.27 -13.99 8.14
C ARG A 176 -18.42 -13.68 7.20
N ALA A 177 -19.64 -13.59 7.72
CA ALA A 177 -20.83 -13.30 6.91
C ALA A 177 -20.80 -11.86 6.35
N SER A 178 -20.29 -10.90 7.12
CA SER A 178 -20.19 -9.50 6.68
C SER A 178 -19.11 -9.28 5.61
N LEU A 179 -18.09 -10.15 5.55
CA LEU A 179 -16.91 -9.93 4.70
C LEU A 179 -17.25 -9.80 3.22
N GLY A 180 -18.15 -10.64 2.70
CA GLY A 180 -18.56 -10.62 1.30
C GLY A 180 -19.23 -9.30 0.90
N SER A 181 -20.15 -8.82 1.76
CA SER A 181 -20.81 -7.52 1.56
C SER A 181 -19.85 -6.35 1.64
N THR A 182 -18.94 -6.40 2.62
CA THR A 182 -17.92 -5.34 2.81
C THR A 182 -17.00 -5.23 1.61
N LEU A 183 -16.52 -6.35 1.07
CA LEU A 183 -15.64 -6.39 -0.11
C LEU A 183 -16.34 -5.81 -1.34
N ALA A 184 -17.53 -6.30 -1.67
CA ALA A 184 -18.27 -5.84 -2.85
C ALA A 184 -18.54 -4.33 -2.85
N HIS A 185 -18.95 -3.76 -1.72
CA HIS A 185 -19.21 -2.32 -1.61
C HIS A 185 -17.92 -1.50 -1.53
N SER A 186 -16.82 -2.08 -1.00
CA SER A 186 -15.51 -1.44 -0.98
C SER A 186 -14.95 -1.26 -2.39
N ASP A 187 -15.10 -2.28 -3.26
CA ASP A 187 -14.64 -2.22 -4.65
C ASP A 187 -15.40 -1.14 -5.43
N ILE A 188 -16.73 -1.09 -5.31
CA ILE A 188 -17.57 -0.05 -5.94
C ILE A 188 -17.15 1.36 -5.47
N ARG A 189 -16.89 1.53 -4.17
CA ARG A 189 -16.42 2.80 -3.61
C ARG A 189 -15.06 3.20 -4.16
N GLN A 190 -14.15 2.24 -4.31
CA GLN A 190 -12.82 2.47 -4.88
C GLN A 190 -12.90 2.90 -6.35
N GLU A 191 -13.65 2.18 -7.18
CA GLU A 191 -13.88 2.55 -8.58
C GLU A 191 -14.45 3.96 -8.73
N GLN A 192 -15.42 4.30 -7.88
CA GLN A 192 -16.00 5.66 -7.90
C GLN A 192 -15.01 6.73 -7.43
N SER A 193 -14.13 6.42 -6.47
CA SER A 193 -13.06 7.32 -6.03
C SER A 193 -12.05 7.59 -7.15
N GLU A 194 -11.69 6.56 -7.92
CA GLU A 194 -10.83 6.68 -9.10
C GLU A 194 -11.49 7.48 -10.22
N ALA A 195 -12.79 7.25 -10.45
CA ALA A 195 -13.56 8.00 -11.44
C ALA A 195 -13.66 9.49 -11.06
N LEU A 196 -13.88 9.77 -9.78
CA LEU A 196 -13.91 11.15 -9.27
C LEU A 196 -12.53 11.82 -9.44
N THR A 197 -11.45 11.14 -9.10
CA THR A 197 -10.09 11.68 -9.25
C THR A 197 -9.80 12.03 -10.71
N ARG A 198 -10.14 11.13 -11.66
CA ARG A 198 -10.03 11.40 -13.09
C ARG A 198 -10.84 12.61 -13.52
N ALA A 199 -12.11 12.71 -13.11
CA ALA A 199 -12.97 13.85 -13.46
C ALA A 199 -12.43 15.19 -12.91
N VAL A 200 -11.83 15.18 -11.71
CA VAL A 200 -11.18 16.37 -11.14
C VAL A 200 -9.95 16.76 -11.95
N LEU A 201 -9.08 15.81 -12.30
CA LEU A 201 -7.89 16.07 -13.11
C LEU A 201 -8.26 16.60 -14.51
N ASP A 202 -9.22 15.96 -15.19
CA ASP A 202 -9.70 16.40 -16.50
C ASP A 202 -10.28 17.84 -16.44
N TYR A 203 -10.99 18.16 -15.35
CA TYR A 203 -11.52 19.51 -15.15
C TYR A 203 -10.41 20.53 -14.94
N VAL A 204 -9.41 20.21 -14.11
CA VAL A 204 -8.28 21.11 -13.81
C VAL A 204 -7.41 21.31 -15.04
N GLU A 205 -7.08 20.24 -15.77
CA GLU A 205 -6.30 20.34 -17.03
C GLU A 205 -7.06 21.11 -18.12
N GLY A 206 -8.37 20.87 -18.22
CA GLY A 206 -9.24 21.53 -19.19
C GLY A 206 -9.75 22.91 -18.79
N ILE A 207 -9.42 23.45 -17.61
CA ILE A 207 -10.01 24.68 -17.06
C ILE A 207 -9.76 25.89 -17.96
N GLY A 208 -8.58 25.95 -18.58
CA GLY A 208 -8.23 27.02 -19.54
C GLY A 208 -9.17 27.04 -20.74
N ILE A 209 -9.43 25.87 -21.32
CA ILE A 209 -10.35 25.70 -22.45
C ILE A 209 -11.78 26.03 -22.01
N ALA A 210 -12.20 25.48 -20.87
CA ALA A 210 -13.53 25.72 -20.33
C ALA A 210 -13.80 27.21 -20.09
N LYS A 211 -12.82 27.99 -19.58
CA LYS A 211 -12.90 29.43 -19.41
C LYS A 211 -12.95 30.18 -20.73
N THR A 212 -12.07 29.81 -21.69
CA THR A 212 -11.99 30.49 -22.98
C THR A 212 -13.27 30.38 -23.79
N PHE A 213 -13.94 29.22 -23.75
CA PHE A 213 -15.19 28.96 -24.47
C PHE A 213 -16.43 29.13 -23.64
N ASN A 214 -16.32 29.66 -22.42
CA ASN A 214 -17.43 29.84 -21.46
C ASN A 214 -18.26 28.58 -21.17
N LEU A 215 -17.58 27.42 -21.14
CA LEU A 215 -18.16 26.09 -20.90
C LEU A 215 -18.16 25.73 -19.41
N LEU A 216 -18.00 26.69 -18.52
CA LEU A 216 -17.89 26.44 -17.08
C LEU A 216 -19.15 25.77 -16.50
N GLY A 217 -20.36 26.08 -17.05
CA GLY A 217 -21.63 25.48 -16.62
C GLY A 217 -21.67 23.97 -16.85
N GLU A 218 -21.52 23.53 -18.10
CA GLU A 218 -21.64 22.11 -18.47
C GLU A 218 -20.58 21.21 -17.85
N ARG A 219 -19.30 21.64 -17.85
CA ARG A 219 -18.22 20.88 -17.24
C ARG A 219 -18.25 20.92 -15.71
N SER A 220 -18.75 21.99 -15.13
CA SER A 220 -19.02 22.08 -13.70
C SER A 220 -20.16 21.14 -13.29
N GLU A 221 -21.17 20.96 -14.14
CA GLU A 221 -22.28 20.03 -13.92
C GLU A 221 -21.80 18.57 -13.87
N GLN A 222 -20.97 18.14 -14.82
CA GLN A 222 -20.33 16.83 -14.83
C GLN A 222 -19.49 16.54 -13.56
N LEU A 223 -18.71 17.54 -13.14
CA LEU A 223 -17.90 17.40 -11.91
C LEU A 223 -18.83 17.32 -10.68
N THR A 224 -19.86 18.15 -10.62
CA THR A 224 -20.86 18.14 -9.54
C THR A 224 -21.61 16.81 -9.48
N GLU A 225 -21.94 16.22 -10.63
CA GLU A 225 -22.55 14.90 -10.71
C GLU A 225 -21.61 13.81 -10.17
N ASN A 226 -20.32 13.83 -10.52
CA ASN A 226 -19.34 12.90 -9.99
C ASN A 226 -19.17 13.05 -8.47
N PHE A 227 -19.19 14.27 -7.92
CA PHE A 227 -19.20 14.47 -6.47
C PHE A 227 -20.48 13.92 -5.83
N ALA A 228 -21.64 14.17 -6.42
CA ALA A 228 -22.92 13.64 -5.92
C ALA A 228 -22.94 12.11 -5.94
N ARG A 229 -22.41 11.49 -7.01
CA ARG A 229 -22.29 10.03 -7.16
C ARG A 229 -21.31 9.45 -6.14
N SER A 230 -20.15 10.07 -5.94
CA SER A 230 -19.18 9.65 -4.92
C SER A 230 -19.75 9.72 -3.51
N ARG A 231 -20.49 10.80 -3.20
CA ARG A 231 -21.23 10.94 -1.94
C ARG A 231 -22.24 9.81 -1.77
N LYS A 232 -23.06 9.53 -2.81
CA LYS A 232 -24.07 8.47 -2.76
C LYS A 232 -23.46 7.11 -2.49
N VAL A 233 -22.42 6.71 -3.25
CA VAL A 233 -21.71 5.43 -3.08
C VAL A 233 -21.07 5.34 -1.69
N SER A 234 -20.53 6.44 -1.16
CA SER A 234 -19.96 6.45 0.20
C SER A 234 -21.04 6.25 1.27
N ILE A 235 -22.21 6.83 1.11
CA ILE A 235 -23.36 6.62 2.02
C ILE A 235 -23.85 5.17 1.92
N GLU A 236 -24.01 4.61 0.73
CA GLU A 236 -24.42 3.23 0.50
C GLU A 236 -23.43 2.24 1.13
N PHE A 237 -22.13 2.54 1.07
CA PHE A 237 -21.11 1.75 1.77
C PHE A 237 -21.32 1.76 3.28
N GLU A 238 -21.50 2.93 3.90
CA GLU A 238 -21.74 3.04 5.34
C GLU A 238 -23.06 2.37 5.75
N GLU A 239 -24.12 2.55 4.96
CA GLU A 239 -25.41 1.89 5.20
C GLU A 239 -25.32 0.36 5.09
N SER A 240 -24.48 -0.16 4.20
CA SER A 240 -24.22 -1.60 4.09
C SER A 240 -23.51 -2.18 5.30
N GLN A 241 -22.67 -1.37 6.00
CA GLN A 241 -21.96 -1.77 7.21
C GLN A 241 -22.83 -1.69 8.47
N ALA A 242 -23.78 -0.73 8.51
CA ALA A 242 -24.57 -0.44 9.68
C ALA A 242 -25.34 -1.65 10.27
N PRO A 243 -25.99 -2.56 9.51
CA PRO A 243 -26.68 -3.72 10.06
C PRO A 243 -25.71 -4.69 10.74
N TRP A 244 -24.51 -4.88 10.17
CA TRP A 244 -23.48 -5.75 10.74
C TRP A 244 -22.93 -5.21 12.06
N MET A 245 -22.70 -3.89 12.12
CA MET A 245 -22.28 -3.22 13.35
C MET A 245 -23.36 -3.28 14.42
N ARG A 246 -24.63 -3.07 14.06
CA ARG A 246 -25.77 -3.21 14.99
C ARG A 246 -25.85 -4.65 15.51
N ALA A 247 -25.73 -5.66 14.64
CA ALA A 247 -25.73 -7.06 15.01
C ALA A 247 -24.56 -7.37 15.98
N LEU A 248 -23.37 -6.85 15.72
CA LEU A 248 -22.21 -6.99 16.62
C LEU A 248 -22.51 -6.44 18.02
N TYR A 249 -23.02 -5.19 18.10
CA TYR A 249 -23.34 -4.57 19.39
C TYR A 249 -24.45 -5.32 20.13
N LEU A 250 -25.47 -5.82 19.41
CA LEU A 250 -26.53 -6.64 19.98
C LEU A 250 -25.99 -7.96 20.52
N VAL A 251 -25.18 -8.69 19.76
CA VAL A 251 -24.60 -9.96 20.19
C VAL A 251 -23.70 -9.77 21.41
N CYS A 252 -22.85 -8.74 21.43
CA CYS A 252 -22.02 -8.41 22.58
C CYS A 252 -22.86 -8.03 23.80
N GLY A 253 -23.88 -7.17 23.62
CA GLY A 253 -24.78 -6.75 24.69
C GLY A 253 -25.59 -7.94 25.27
N LEU A 254 -26.20 -8.72 24.40
CA LEU A 254 -26.95 -9.94 24.82
C LEU A 254 -26.00 -10.94 25.47
N GLY A 255 -24.79 -11.13 24.96
CA GLY A 255 -23.78 -11.98 25.58
C GLY A 255 -23.44 -11.53 27.00
N SER A 256 -23.21 -10.22 27.21
CA SER A 256 -23.01 -9.68 28.57
C SER A 256 -24.24 -9.90 29.47
N VAL A 257 -25.43 -9.62 28.95
CA VAL A 257 -26.70 -9.81 29.71
C VAL A 257 -26.93 -11.29 30.05
N LEU A 258 -26.59 -12.24 29.17
CA LEU A 258 -26.76 -13.68 29.44
C LEU A 258 -25.78 -14.21 30.50
N ILE A 259 -24.61 -13.64 30.62
CA ILE A 259 -23.62 -14.02 31.65
C ILE A 259 -24.11 -13.64 33.03
N ILE A 260 -24.89 -12.58 33.20
CA ILE A 260 -25.43 -12.14 34.50
C ILE A 260 -26.37 -13.22 35.13
N PRO A 261 -27.49 -13.66 34.52
CA PRO A 261 -28.36 -14.66 35.10
C PRO A 261 -27.67 -16.01 35.21
N LEU A 262 -26.76 -16.36 34.30
CA LEU A 262 -25.97 -17.58 34.41
C LEU A 262 -25.08 -17.56 35.67
N SER A 263 -24.41 -16.44 35.94
CA SER A 263 -23.57 -16.29 37.14
C SER A 263 -24.40 -16.30 38.43
N LEU A 264 -25.60 -15.68 38.44
CA LEU A 264 -26.54 -15.74 39.54
C LEU A 264 -27.06 -17.16 39.79
N TRP A 265 -27.39 -17.90 38.74
CA TRP A 265 -27.84 -19.30 38.85
C TRP A 265 -26.73 -20.22 39.38
N LEU A 266 -25.47 -20.04 38.92
CA LEU A 266 -24.33 -20.80 39.44
C LEU A 266 -24.03 -20.46 40.90
N TYR A 267 -24.20 -19.19 41.31
CA TYR A 267 -24.12 -18.79 42.71
C TYR A 267 -25.19 -19.46 43.56
N GLY A 268 -26.46 -19.48 43.10
CA GLY A 268 -27.58 -20.18 43.81
C GLY A 268 -27.36 -21.67 43.94
N ARG A 269 -26.55 -22.29 43.05
CA ARG A 269 -26.15 -23.72 43.17
C ARG A 269 -24.89 -23.93 44.01
N GLY A 270 -24.32 -22.90 44.59
CA GLY A 270 -23.07 -22.98 45.36
C GLY A 270 -21.82 -23.28 44.53
N GLN A 271 -21.90 -23.17 43.19
CA GLN A 271 -20.77 -23.38 42.28
C GLN A 271 -19.96 -22.10 42.03
N LEU A 272 -20.39 -20.96 42.52
CA LEU A 272 -19.73 -19.69 42.44
C LEU A 272 -19.78 -18.98 43.79
N SER A 273 -18.67 -18.40 44.27
CA SER A 273 -18.66 -17.60 45.49
C SER A 273 -19.27 -16.21 45.25
N ILE A 274 -19.73 -15.55 46.29
CA ILE A 274 -20.25 -14.18 46.23
C ILE A 274 -19.17 -13.21 45.65
N THR A 275 -17.91 -13.39 46.02
CA THR A 275 -16.78 -12.61 45.52
C THR A 275 -16.67 -12.74 44.00
N PHE A 276 -16.75 -13.97 43.48
CA PHE A 276 -16.69 -14.23 42.05
C PHE A 276 -17.86 -13.64 41.30
N LEU A 277 -19.08 -13.78 41.88
CA LEU A 277 -20.29 -13.18 41.31
C LEU A 277 -20.15 -11.67 41.16
N LEU A 278 -19.78 -10.96 42.24
CA LEU A 278 -19.61 -9.51 42.19
C LEU A 278 -18.48 -9.08 41.25
N GLY A 279 -17.40 -9.85 41.23
CA GLY A 279 -16.30 -9.63 40.29
C GLY A 279 -16.74 -9.71 38.82
N VAL A 280 -17.51 -10.76 38.46
CA VAL A 280 -18.06 -10.90 37.10
C VAL A 280 -19.01 -9.75 36.77
N LEU A 281 -19.88 -9.34 37.69
CA LEU A 281 -20.81 -8.22 37.46
C LEU A 281 -20.12 -6.89 37.22
N LEU A 282 -18.95 -6.65 37.81
CA LEU A 282 -18.19 -5.40 37.65
C LEU A 282 -17.61 -5.23 36.24
N PHE A 283 -17.18 -6.30 35.58
CA PHE A 283 -16.49 -6.18 34.29
C PHE A 283 -17.22 -6.85 33.13
N VAL A 284 -18.42 -7.45 33.35
CA VAL A 284 -19.17 -8.15 32.30
C VAL A 284 -19.45 -7.28 31.07
N PHE A 285 -19.65 -5.99 31.24
CA PHE A 285 -19.91 -5.05 30.14
C PHE A 285 -18.66 -4.72 29.29
N ASP A 286 -17.45 -4.88 29.86
CA ASP A 286 -16.18 -4.72 29.11
C ASP A 286 -15.64 -6.05 28.57
N LEU A 287 -16.28 -7.17 28.91
CA LEU A 287 -15.83 -8.51 28.56
C LEU A 287 -15.61 -8.71 27.06
N PHE A 288 -16.46 -8.13 26.23
CA PHE A 288 -16.38 -8.20 24.76
C PHE A 288 -15.81 -6.93 24.13
N GLY A 289 -15.21 -6.02 24.92
CA GLY A 289 -14.55 -4.79 24.43
C GLY A 289 -13.47 -5.09 23.40
N PRO A 290 -12.50 -5.98 23.67
CA PRO A 290 -11.43 -6.29 22.72
C PRO A 290 -11.94 -6.85 21.40
N ILE A 291 -12.93 -7.75 21.38
CA ILE A 291 -13.44 -8.31 20.13
C ILE A 291 -14.26 -7.29 19.32
N LYS A 292 -14.94 -6.34 19.97
CA LYS A 292 -15.58 -5.20 19.29
C LYS A 292 -14.54 -4.34 18.58
N ALA A 293 -13.45 -4.02 19.26
CA ALA A 293 -12.34 -3.25 18.69
C ALA A 293 -11.70 -3.99 17.52
N LEU A 294 -11.49 -5.30 17.64
CA LEU A 294 -10.98 -6.14 16.57
C LEU A 294 -11.86 -6.10 15.32
N TYR A 295 -13.18 -6.21 15.50
CA TYR A 295 -14.15 -6.19 14.42
C TYR A 295 -14.19 -4.83 13.72
N SER A 296 -14.14 -3.72 14.46
CA SER A 296 -14.16 -2.37 13.90
C SER A 296 -12.95 -2.07 13.02
N GLN A 297 -11.82 -2.74 13.25
CA GLN A 297 -10.62 -2.61 12.43
C GLN A 297 -10.60 -3.54 11.20
N ALA A 298 -11.55 -4.47 11.07
CA ALA A 298 -11.57 -5.44 9.97
C ALA A 298 -11.64 -4.76 8.59
N THR A 299 -12.38 -3.66 8.46
CA THR A 299 -12.49 -2.88 7.23
C THR A 299 -11.13 -2.31 6.79
N ARG A 300 -10.32 -1.80 7.73
CA ARG A 300 -8.98 -1.29 7.42
C ARG A 300 -8.06 -2.37 6.88
N LEU A 301 -8.14 -3.59 7.41
CA LEU A 301 -7.39 -4.74 6.89
C LEU A 301 -7.77 -5.09 5.45
N THR A 302 -9.03 -4.95 5.10
CA THR A 302 -9.50 -5.17 3.73
C THR A 302 -8.86 -4.18 2.78
N VAL A 303 -8.84 -2.88 3.16
CA VAL A 303 -8.16 -1.83 2.38
C VAL A 303 -6.67 -2.13 2.26
N MET A 304 -6.01 -2.53 3.36
CA MET A 304 -4.58 -2.89 3.33
C MET A 304 -4.29 -4.05 2.38
N ASN A 305 -5.13 -5.09 2.38
CA ASN A 305 -4.98 -6.19 1.43
C ASN A 305 -5.10 -5.70 -0.01
N ALA A 306 -6.10 -4.88 -0.32
CA ALA A 306 -6.28 -4.32 -1.65
C ALA A 306 -5.08 -3.45 -2.09
N CYS A 307 -4.51 -2.65 -1.18
CA CYS A 307 -3.29 -1.90 -1.46
C CYS A 307 -2.10 -2.84 -1.76
N MET A 308 -1.91 -3.89 -0.96
CA MET A 308 -0.87 -4.89 -1.21
C MET A 308 -1.07 -5.62 -2.53
N ASP A 309 -2.32 -5.96 -2.90
CA ASP A 309 -2.63 -6.59 -4.19
C ASP A 309 -2.23 -5.69 -5.36
N ARG A 310 -2.47 -4.38 -5.26
CA ARG A 310 -2.06 -3.42 -6.30
C ARG A 310 -0.55 -3.28 -6.41
N ILE A 311 0.17 -3.23 -5.28
CA ILE A 311 1.64 -3.20 -5.26
C ILE A 311 2.22 -4.46 -5.90
N GLU A 312 1.72 -5.64 -5.51
CA GLU A 312 2.16 -6.91 -6.08
C GLU A 312 1.81 -7.03 -7.57
N ALA A 313 0.67 -6.50 -8.00
CA ALA A 313 0.30 -6.47 -9.41
C ALA A 313 1.27 -5.64 -10.26
N VAL A 314 1.86 -4.57 -9.71
CA VAL A 314 2.93 -3.82 -10.39
C VAL A 314 4.22 -4.63 -10.39
N LEU A 315 4.62 -5.23 -9.27
CA LEU A 315 5.84 -6.04 -9.17
C LEU A 315 5.77 -7.33 -10.00
N ALA A 316 4.57 -7.84 -10.28
CA ALA A 316 4.37 -9.03 -11.11
C ALA A 316 4.47 -8.76 -12.63
N GLN A 317 4.57 -7.50 -13.05
CA GLN A 317 4.72 -7.18 -14.46
C GLN A 317 6.07 -7.70 -14.99
N PRO A 318 6.09 -8.31 -16.19
CA PRO A 318 7.33 -8.83 -16.74
C PRO A 318 8.31 -7.70 -17.07
N GLU A 319 9.53 -7.81 -16.55
CA GLU A 319 10.63 -6.91 -16.91
C GLU A 319 11.05 -7.14 -18.37
N LEU A 320 11.60 -6.11 -19.00
CA LEU A 320 12.23 -6.27 -20.29
C LEU A 320 13.48 -7.18 -20.13
N PRO A 321 13.55 -8.31 -20.87
CA PRO A 321 14.67 -9.23 -20.70
C PRO A 321 16.00 -8.57 -21.11
N ASP A 322 16.85 -8.24 -20.18
CA ASP A 322 18.21 -7.76 -20.43
C ASP A 322 19.21 -8.94 -20.29
N ARG A 323 19.25 -9.79 -21.31
CA ARG A 323 20.11 -10.97 -21.38
C ARG A 323 21.31 -10.78 -22.29
N GLY A 324 21.48 -9.57 -22.86
CA GLY A 324 22.58 -9.23 -23.75
C GLY A 324 23.93 -9.42 -23.08
N ARG A 325 24.85 -10.05 -23.78
CA ARG A 325 26.25 -10.23 -23.35
C ARG A 325 27.25 -9.90 -24.46
N GLU A 326 26.75 -9.56 -25.65
CA GLU A 326 27.60 -9.24 -26.78
C GLU A 326 27.97 -7.77 -26.76
N THR A 327 29.25 -7.49 -26.88
CA THR A 327 29.75 -6.12 -27.04
C THR A 327 29.44 -5.60 -28.43
N LEU A 328 29.07 -4.31 -28.54
CA LEU A 328 28.90 -3.66 -29.82
C LEU A 328 30.22 -3.63 -30.61
N PRO A 329 30.23 -4.11 -31.87
CA PRO A 329 31.43 -4.02 -32.70
C PRO A 329 31.86 -2.57 -32.89
N LYS A 330 33.18 -2.31 -32.91
CA LYS A 330 33.71 -1.04 -33.41
C LYS A 330 33.31 -0.94 -34.89
N ALA A 331 32.80 0.20 -35.31
CA ALA A 331 32.25 0.42 -36.66
C ALA A 331 33.15 -0.11 -37.78
N GLY A 332 32.65 -0.93 -38.66
CA GLY A 332 33.32 -1.43 -39.86
C GLY A 332 32.62 -2.68 -40.44
N GLY A 333 32.18 -2.60 -41.69
CA GLY A 333 31.70 -3.76 -42.46
C GLY A 333 30.24 -4.09 -42.42
N ALA A 334 29.46 -3.52 -41.49
CA ALA A 334 28.01 -3.67 -41.42
C ALA A 334 27.32 -2.30 -41.37
N PRO A 335 26.06 -2.19 -41.80
CA PRO A 335 25.28 -0.95 -41.61
C PRO A 335 25.22 -0.54 -40.15
N GLU A 336 25.13 0.76 -39.88
CA GLU A 336 24.98 1.29 -38.52
C GLU A 336 23.69 0.80 -37.87
N VAL A 337 22.58 0.83 -38.63
CA VAL A 337 21.27 0.27 -38.23
C VAL A 337 20.69 -0.53 -39.37
N GLU A 338 20.11 -1.67 -39.04
CA GLU A 338 19.39 -2.51 -40.02
C GLU A 338 18.11 -3.05 -39.39
N PHE A 339 16.99 -2.89 -40.10
CA PHE A 339 15.72 -3.56 -39.81
C PHE A 339 15.55 -4.70 -40.83
N ARG A 340 15.30 -5.91 -40.33
CA ARG A 340 15.08 -7.11 -41.16
C ARG A 340 13.72 -7.71 -40.87
N ASN A 341 12.81 -7.60 -41.85
CA ASN A 341 11.46 -8.20 -41.84
C ASN A 341 10.73 -7.91 -40.50
N VAL A 342 10.81 -6.69 -40.02
CA VAL A 342 10.29 -6.31 -38.70
C VAL A 342 8.76 -6.16 -38.76
N THR A 343 8.07 -6.99 -37.97
CA THR A 343 6.64 -6.86 -37.69
C THR A 343 6.44 -6.55 -36.23
N PHE A 344 5.62 -5.55 -35.95
CA PHE A 344 5.36 -5.09 -34.58
C PHE A 344 3.92 -4.63 -34.38
N ALA A 345 3.39 -4.90 -33.16
CA ALA A 345 2.09 -4.45 -32.72
C ALA A 345 2.13 -3.94 -31.29
N TYR A 346 1.40 -2.86 -31.01
CA TYR A 346 1.03 -2.46 -29.65
C TYR A 346 -0.20 -3.27 -29.21
N GLY A 347 0.01 -4.27 -28.35
CA GLY A 347 -1.03 -5.23 -28.00
C GLY A 347 -1.49 -6.05 -29.20
N GLU A 348 -2.77 -5.94 -29.59
CA GLU A 348 -3.35 -6.63 -30.77
C GLU A 348 -3.26 -5.82 -32.06
N LYS A 349 -3.00 -4.51 -31.96
CA LYS A 349 -2.96 -3.62 -33.14
C LYS A 349 -1.60 -3.64 -33.80
N GLU A 350 -1.48 -4.27 -34.95
CA GLU A 350 -0.27 -4.21 -35.76
C GLU A 350 -0.04 -2.81 -36.34
N VAL A 351 1.22 -2.38 -36.30
CA VAL A 351 1.65 -1.04 -36.73
C VAL A 351 2.78 -1.10 -37.77
N LEU A 352 3.65 -2.09 -37.68
CA LEU A 352 4.70 -2.34 -38.65
C LEU A 352 4.50 -3.73 -39.25
N HIS A 353 4.55 -3.81 -40.58
CA HIS A 353 4.35 -5.02 -41.34
C HIS A 353 5.55 -5.26 -42.25
N ASP A 354 6.39 -6.25 -41.93
CA ASP A 354 7.54 -6.70 -42.73
C ASP A 354 8.47 -5.56 -43.19
N VAL A 355 8.81 -4.66 -42.25
CA VAL A 355 9.63 -3.48 -42.52
C VAL A 355 11.09 -3.86 -42.58
N SER A 356 11.75 -3.51 -43.69
CA SER A 356 13.18 -3.74 -43.92
C SER A 356 13.83 -2.49 -44.50
N PHE A 357 14.93 -2.04 -43.90
CA PHE A 357 15.78 -0.95 -44.40
C PHE A 357 17.15 -0.99 -43.74
N THR A 358 18.12 -0.24 -44.28
CA THR A 358 19.45 -0.07 -43.70
C THR A 358 19.80 1.41 -43.57
N LEU A 359 20.58 1.73 -42.58
CA LEU A 359 21.21 3.06 -42.38
C LEU A 359 22.73 2.88 -42.30
N GLU A 360 23.42 3.43 -43.27
CA GLU A 360 24.88 3.39 -43.31
C GLU A 360 25.48 4.42 -42.37
N LYS A 361 26.69 4.15 -41.94
CA LYS A 361 27.44 5.05 -41.05
C LYS A 361 27.58 6.45 -41.67
N ASN A 362 27.40 7.48 -40.88
CA ASN A 362 27.48 8.90 -41.31
C ASN A 362 26.45 9.27 -42.39
N ARG A 363 25.34 8.56 -42.49
CA ARG A 363 24.22 8.88 -43.35
C ARG A 363 23.00 9.34 -42.53
N MET A 364 22.14 10.10 -43.16
CA MET A 364 20.86 10.53 -42.60
C MET A 364 19.75 9.75 -43.29
N LEU A 365 18.81 9.20 -42.49
CA LEU A 365 17.59 8.56 -42.97
C LEU A 365 16.39 9.39 -42.53
N ALA A 366 15.55 9.79 -43.48
CA ALA A 366 14.27 10.43 -43.20
C ALA A 366 13.13 9.45 -43.33
N LEU A 367 12.35 9.26 -42.25
CA LEU A 367 11.12 8.49 -42.25
C LEU A 367 9.94 9.41 -42.58
N VAL A 368 9.34 9.23 -43.72
CA VAL A 368 8.24 10.06 -44.26
C VAL A 368 6.97 9.21 -44.38
N GLY A 369 5.84 9.80 -44.05
CA GLY A 369 4.53 9.14 -44.13
C GLY A 369 3.46 9.83 -43.33
N PRO A 370 2.20 9.38 -43.43
CA PRO A 370 1.06 9.95 -42.73
C PRO A 370 1.22 9.85 -41.19
N SER A 371 0.43 10.64 -40.47
CA SER A 371 0.34 10.48 -39.00
C SER A 371 -0.20 9.07 -38.68
N GLY A 372 0.41 8.41 -37.69
CA GLY A 372 0.07 7.02 -37.38
C GLY A 372 0.75 5.96 -38.23
N GLY A 373 1.55 6.32 -39.25
CA GLY A 373 2.24 5.37 -40.16
C GLY A 373 3.46 4.66 -39.53
N GLY A 374 3.59 4.57 -38.25
CA GLY A 374 4.62 3.77 -37.55
C GLY A 374 6.01 4.43 -37.45
N LYS A 375 6.18 5.70 -37.86
CA LYS A 375 7.50 6.39 -37.82
C LYS A 375 8.12 6.42 -36.43
N SER A 376 7.37 6.84 -35.42
CA SER A 376 7.83 6.86 -34.03
C SER A 376 8.05 5.44 -33.48
N THR A 377 7.29 4.46 -33.98
CA THR A 377 7.43 3.06 -33.61
C THR A 377 8.79 2.50 -34.03
N VAL A 378 9.26 2.85 -35.22
CA VAL A 378 10.60 2.45 -35.69
C VAL A 378 11.68 2.97 -34.74
N VAL A 379 11.61 4.25 -34.33
CA VAL A 379 12.58 4.85 -33.41
C VAL A 379 12.49 4.22 -32.02
N ASN A 380 11.28 3.96 -31.54
CA ASN A 380 11.06 3.30 -30.26
C ASN A 380 11.61 1.86 -30.22
N LEU A 381 11.48 1.12 -31.32
CA LEU A 381 12.04 -0.23 -31.46
C LEU A 381 13.56 -0.20 -31.53
N LEU A 382 14.16 0.77 -32.20
CA LEU A 382 15.60 0.95 -32.22
C LEU A 382 16.17 1.20 -30.81
N SER A 383 15.45 2.00 -30.00
CA SER A 383 15.80 2.24 -28.59
C SER A 383 15.39 1.09 -27.66
N ARG A 384 14.91 0.00 -28.22
CA ARG A 384 14.48 -1.20 -27.50
C ARG A 384 13.50 -0.88 -26.33
N PHE A 385 12.60 0.09 -26.55
CA PHE A 385 11.51 0.34 -25.62
C PHE A 385 10.48 -0.80 -25.65
N TRP A 386 10.47 -1.58 -26.73
CA TRP A 386 9.74 -2.83 -26.95
C TRP A 386 10.61 -3.78 -27.77
N ASP A 387 10.44 -5.06 -27.55
CA ASP A 387 11.01 -6.08 -28.44
C ASP A 387 10.05 -6.33 -29.62
N VAL A 388 10.61 -6.63 -30.79
CA VAL A 388 9.84 -6.93 -32.01
C VAL A 388 9.11 -8.27 -31.90
N LYS A 389 7.92 -8.39 -32.51
CA LYS A 389 7.19 -9.67 -32.60
C LYS A 389 7.86 -10.64 -33.56
N GLN A 390 8.27 -10.13 -34.73
CA GLN A 390 8.96 -10.89 -35.75
C GLN A 390 10.06 -10.03 -36.38
N GLY A 391 11.08 -10.68 -36.94
CA GLY A 391 12.21 -10.01 -37.52
C GLY A 391 13.28 -9.63 -36.48
N GLN A 392 14.18 -8.77 -36.91
CA GLN A 392 15.33 -8.33 -36.10
C GLN A 392 15.62 -6.86 -36.34
N VAL A 393 16.05 -6.19 -35.28
CA VAL A 393 16.66 -4.85 -35.32
C VAL A 393 18.14 -5.02 -34.98
N LEU A 394 19.02 -4.63 -35.88
CA LEU A 394 20.45 -4.79 -35.70
C LEU A 394 21.12 -3.43 -35.63
N VAL A 395 22.12 -3.33 -34.77
CA VAL A 395 23.05 -2.19 -34.67
C VAL A 395 24.45 -2.75 -34.95
N ARG A 396 25.09 -2.25 -35.98
CA ARG A 396 26.41 -2.72 -36.46
C ARG A 396 26.47 -4.24 -36.66
N GLY A 397 25.38 -4.80 -37.19
CA GLY A 397 25.24 -6.23 -37.47
C GLY A 397 24.91 -7.12 -36.27
N ARG A 398 24.69 -6.56 -35.06
CA ARG A 398 24.26 -7.30 -33.86
C ARG A 398 22.81 -7.02 -33.55
N ASP A 399 22.06 -8.06 -33.19
CA ASP A 399 20.67 -7.91 -32.73
C ASP A 399 20.67 -7.14 -31.40
N ILE A 400 19.81 -6.11 -31.29
CA ILE A 400 19.73 -5.28 -30.10
C ILE A 400 19.32 -6.07 -28.83
N ARG A 401 18.75 -7.27 -29.01
CA ARG A 401 18.38 -8.17 -27.90
C ARG A 401 19.58 -8.89 -27.29
N ASP A 402 20.67 -9.01 -28.05
CA ASP A 402 21.89 -9.67 -27.63
C ASP A 402 22.93 -8.71 -27.02
N ILE A 403 22.65 -7.39 -27.09
CA ILE A 403 23.45 -6.31 -26.54
C ILE A 403 22.90 -5.92 -25.16
N PRO A 404 23.75 -5.70 -24.13
CA PRO A 404 23.29 -5.11 -22.87
C PRO A 404 22.56 -3.79 -23.12
N LEU A 405 21.43 -3.58 -22.44
CA LEU A 405 20.62 -2.39 -22.68
C LEU A 405 21.38 -1.09 -22.37
N SER A 406 22.26 -1.09 -21.36
CA SER A 406 23.15 0.03 -21.07
C SER A 406 24.02 0.40 -22.26
N ASP A 407 24.69 -0.60 -22.87
CA ASP A 407 25.61 -0.39 -23.98
C ASP A 407 24.89 0.09 -25.25
N LEU A 408 23.65 -0.36 -25.46
CA LEU A 408 22.80 0.13 -26.52
C LEU A 408 22.40 1.58 -26.30
N MET A 409 21.96 1.92 -25.08
CA MET A 409 21.54 3.29 -24.74
C MET A 409 22.68 4.30 -24.81
N ASP A 410 23.92 3.90 -24.50
CA ASP A 410 25.12 4.74 -24.65
C ASP A 410 25.40 5.14 -26.11
N GLN A 411 24.81 4.43 -27.08
CA GLN A 411 24.97 4.75 -28.51
C GLN A 411 23.80 5.58 -29.09
N ILE A 412 22.74 5.78 -28.31
CA ILE A 412 21.51 6.41 -28.80
C ILE A 412 21.25 7.71 -28.04
N SER A 413 21.02 8.77 -28.78
CA SER A 413 20.46 10.01 -28.23
C SER A 413 19.12 10.27 -28.89
N MET A 414 18.08 10.53 -28.10
CA MET A 414 16.72 10.72 -28.58
C MET A 414 16.20 12.11 -28.21
N VAL A 415 15.56 12.77 -29.18
CA VAL A 415 14.81 14.00 -28.94
C VAL A 415 13.31 13.66 -29.07
N PHE A 416 12.60 13.81 -27.98
CA PHE A 416 11.17 13.54 -27.92
C PHE A 416 10.35 14.72 -28.47
N GLN A 417 9.19 14.43 -29.03
CA GLN A 417 8.26 15.45 -29.50
C GLN A 417 7.66 16.27 -28.34
N ARG A 418 7.34 15.60 -27.21
CA ARG A 418 7.02 16.25 -25.95
C ARG A 418 8.29 16.29 -25.10
N VAL A 419 8.83 17.49 -24.93
CA VAL A 419 10.00 17.72 -24.08
C VAL A 419 9.53 17.75 -22.62
N TYR A 420 10.24 17.02 -21.75
CA TYR A 420 10.04 17.05 -20.31
C TYR A 420 11.33 17.58 -19.65
N LEU A 421 11.20 18.55 -18.78
CA LEU A 421 12.29 19.03 -17.94
C LEU A 421 12.01 18.59 -16.51
N PHE A 422 13.01 18.02 -15.89
CA PHE A 422 12.94 17.69 -14.47
C PHE A 422 13.00 18.98 -13.65
N GLN A 423 12.34 18.98 -12.49
CA GLN A 423 12.40 20.09 -11.53
C GLN A 423 13.79 20.14 -10.88
N ASP A 424 14.75 20.64 -11.63
CA ASP A 424 16.16 20.74 -11.30
C ASP A 424 16.74 21.94 -12.06
N THR A 425 18.01 22.26 -11.84
CA THR A 425 18.68 23.33 -12.58
C THR A 425 18.74 23.02 -14.08
N VAL A 426 18.90 24.06 -14.91
CA VAL A 426 19.11 23.89 -16.35
C VAL A 426 20.40 23.09 -16.59
N TYR A 427 21.43 23.38 -15.76
CA TYR A 427 22.69 22.64 -15.80
C TYR A 427 22.46 21.13 -15.64
N ASN A 428 21.75 20.70 -14.59
CA ASN A 428 21.51 19.29 -14.31
C ASN A 428 20.65 18.62 -15.39
N ASN A 429 19.65 19.32 -15.93
CA ASN A 429 18.84 18.82 -17.04
C ASN A 429 19.67 18.55 -18.31
N ILE A 430 20.68 19.38 -18.60
CA ILE A 430 21.59 19.17 -19.75
C ILE A 430 22.62 18.08 -19.41
N ALA A 431 23.22 18.13 -18.22
CA ALA A 431 24.20 17.13 -17.74
C ALA A 431 23.65 15.73 -17.60
N MET A 432 22.33 15.54 -17.60
CA MET A 432 21.69 14.23 -17.50
C MET A 432 22.13 13.26 -18.60
N GLY A 433 22.48 13.74 -19.78
CA GLY A 433 23.03 12.92 -20.86
C GLY A 433 24.42 12.34 -20.57
N ARG A 434 25.19 12.98 -19.67
CA ARG A 434 26.48 12.53 -19.17
C ARG A 434 26.74 13.15 -17.81
N THR A 435 26.51 12.38 -16.76
CA THR A 435 26.50 12.86 -15.35
C THR A 435 27.86 13.33 -14.83
N ASP A 436 28.95 12.94 -15.48
CA ASP A 436 30.33 13.36 -15.19
C ASP A 436 30.83 14.50 -16.08
N ALA A 437 29.94 15.13 -16.88
CA ALA A 437 30.28 16.24 -17.73
C ALA A 437 30.73 17.45 -16.92
N THR A 438 31.84 18.08 -17.38
CA THR A 438 32.31 19.33 -16.80
C THR A 438 31.38 20.50 -17.17
N ARG A 439 31.47 21.60 -16.42
CA ARG A 439 30.64 22.78 -16.67
C ARG A 439 30.88 23.37 -18.07
N GLU A 440 32.14 23.33 -18.52
CA GLU A 440 32.55 23.77 -19.86
C GLU A 440 31.93 22.93 -20.96
N GLU A 441 31.86 21.60 -20.75
CA GLU A 441 31.26 20.69 -21.73
C GLU A 441 29.74 20.90 -21.83
N VAL A 442 29.07 21.16 -20.68
CA VAL A 442 27.63 21.49 -20.65
C VAL A 442 27.38 22.82 -21.40
N TYR A 443 28.21 23.83 -21.18
CA TYR A 443 28.12 25.13 -21.91
C TYR A 443 28.37 24.96 -23.40
N GLU A 444 29.34 24.12 -23.78
CA GLU A 444 29.62 23.83 -25.20
C GLU A 444 28.44 23.09 -25.85
N ALA A 445 27.85 22.13 -25.15
CA ALA A 445 26.64 21.43 -25.62
C ALA A 445 25.47 22.40 -25.82
N ALA A 446 25.25 23.31 -24.87
CA ALA A 446 24.22 24.34 -24.98
C ALA A 446 24.48 25.30 -26.16
N ARG A 447 25.75 25.69 -26.44
CA ARG A 447 26.09 26.49 -27.62
C ARG A 447 25.84 25.75 -28.92
N LYS A 448 26.20 24.47 -28.99
CA LYS A 448 25.89 23.60 -30.14
C LYS A 448 24.41 23.48 -30.41
N ALA A 449 23.62 23.33 -29.31
CA ALA A 449 22.16 23.28 -29.39
C ALA A 449 21.49 24.65 -29.58
N ARG A 450 22.26 25.75 -29.68
CA ARG A 450 21.75 27.11 -29.82
C ARG A 450 20.86 27.60 -28.69
N CYS A 451 21.04 27.07 -27.48
CA CYS A 451 20.26 27.45 -26.30
C CYS A 451 21.06 28.21 -25.22
N TYR A 452 22.39 28.35 -25.40
CA TYR A 452 23.24 28.99 -24.41
C TYR A 452 22.82 30.44 -24.12
N ASP A 453 22.57 31.23 -25.17
CA ASP A 453 22.32 32.66 -25.03
C ASP A 453 21.04 32.95 -24.28
N PHE A 454 19.94 32.27 -24.66
CA PHE A 454 18.66 32.47 -23.94
C PHE A 454 18.66 31.89 -22.50
N ILE A 455 19.49 30.86 -22.22
CA ILE A 455 19.65 30.37 -20.84
C ILE A 455 20.33 31.42 -19.98
N MET A 456 21.35 32.10 -20.55
CA MET A 456 22.05 33.19 -19.85
C MET A 456 21.18 34.43 -19.61
N GLU A 457 20.05 34.57 -20.33
CA GLU A 457 19.07 35.64 -20.11
C GLU A 457 18.09 35.31 -18.96
N LEU A 458 18.09 34.07 -18.48
CA LEU A 458 17.27 33.68 -17.31
C LEU A 458 17.86 34.30 -16.04
N PRO A 459 17.03 34.59 -15.02
CA PRO A 459 17.48 35.19 -13.75
C PRO A 459 18.65 34.45 -13.09
N ASP A 460 18.61 33.12 -13.10
CA ASP A 460 19.63 32.26 -12.49
C ASP A 460 20.48 31.50 -13.50
N GLY A 461 20.31 31.77 -14.80
CA GLY A 461 21.08 31.15 -15.88
C GLY A 461 20.98 29.64 -15.90
N PHE A 462 22.11 28.98 -15.73
CA PHE A 462 22.18 27.50 -15.68
C PHE A 462 21.92 26.91 -14.30
N ASP A 463 21.93 27.69 -13.23
CA ASP A 463 21.84 27.22 -11.81
C ASP A 463 20.42 27.25 -11.25
#